data_7f77fc33bcbdeb4de764ed559903598a
#
_entry.id   7f77fc33bcbdeb4de764ed559903598a
#
_cell.length_a   1.000
_cell.length_b   1.000
_cell.length_c   1.000
_cell.angle_alpha   90.00
_cell.angle_beta   90.00
_cell.angle_gamma   90.00
#
_symmetry.space_group_name_H-M   'P 1'
#
loop_
_entity.id
_entity.type
_entity.pdbx_description
1 polymer ?
#
loop_
_entity_poly.entity_id
_entity_poly.type
_entity_poly.pdbx_seq_one_letter_code
_entity_poly.pdbx_strand_id
1 'polypeptide(L)'
;MMAWVMGLPAIAHVWDELAILARPNNEGTFTLEKYSFLQPTTYTNAVFFDFDNDENLDLLIMGQGGDWNISGDIKFVTLYRNLGPDEDFRFERVPDAGFLQRRDEGFYNPISTGDFNHDGYTDVLIMSNQNGRHIDLYLNDKGTGRFIRQEIDFEAATNGSVMFGDLNNDGWLDIEYSGYSDKTSTALKTYINQQNGSFADLTPDNLTGAFQGQSTLADINGDGTLDIISTGNGDNWACLAPIYY
;
A
#
# COMPACT_ATOMS: atom_id res chain seq x y z
N MET A 1 16.08 -7.98 -14.48
CA MET A 1 17.40 -8.15 -15.13
C MET A 1 17.97 -9.48 -14.66
N MET A 2 17.89 -10.53 -15.47
CA MET A 2 18.44 -11.85 -15.13
C MET A 2 19.97 -11.78 -15.20
N ALA A 3 20.65 -11.90 -14.08
CA ALA A 3 22.09 -12.12 -14.06
C ALA A 3 22.35 -13.64 -14.15
N TRP A 4 22.86 -14.11 -15.27
CA TRP A 4 23.40 -15.46 -15.42
C TRP A 4 24.73 -15.54 -14.71
N VAL A 5 24.77 -16.25 -13.58
CA VAL A 5 26.05 -16.71 -13.01
C VAL A 5 26.33 -18.09 -13.59
N MET A 6 27.29 -18.15 -14.52
CA MET A 6 27.77 -19.43 -15.08
C MET A 6 28.52 -20.20 -14.00
N GLY A 7 28.08 -21.41 -13.69
CA GLY A 7 28.89 -22.40 -12.98
C GLY A 7 28.27 -23.01 -11.72
N LEU A 8 27.00 -22.77 -11.41
CA LEU A 8 26.32 -23.53 -10.37
C LEU A 8 25.52 -24.70 -10.99
N PRO A 9 25.51 -25.90 -10.36
CA PRO A 9 24.66 -26.99 -10.83
C PRO A 9 23.21 -26.53 -10.86
N ALA A 10 22.44 -26.99 -11.82
CA ALA A 10 21.03 -26.69 -11.95
C ALA A 10 20.31 -27.02 -10.65
N ILE A 11 20.11 -26.04 -9.79
CA ILE A 11 19.26 -26.13 -8.61
C ILE A 11 17.86 -25.89 -9.12
N ALA A 12 17.14 -26.97 -9.33
CA ALA A 12 15.70 -26.97 -9.47
C ALA A 12 15.12 -26.52 -8.13
N HIS A 13 14.84 -25.27 -7.97
CA HIS A 13 14.09 -24.55 -6.95
C HIS A 13 14.80 -23.23 -6.61
N VAL A 14 14.84 -22.30 -7.58
CA VAL A 14 15.31 -20.93 -7.33
C VAL A 14 14.10 -20.01 -7.09
N TRP A 15 13.18 -20.46 -6.29
CA TRP A 15 12.23 -19.59 -5.61
C TRP A 15 12.59 -19.56 -4.12
N ASP A 16 13.91 -19.56 -3.82
CA ASP A 16 14.38 -19.21 -2.49
C ASP A 16 13.99 -17.77 -2.22
N GLU A 17 12.98 -17.67 -1.50
CA GLU A 17 12.33 -16.56 -0.84
C GLU A 17 13.38 -15.59 -0.29
N LEU A 18 13.46 -14.39 -0.86
CA LEU A 18 14.49 -13.44 -0.50
C LEU A 18 13.85 -12.14 -0.01
N ALA A 19 13.78 -11.98 1.30
CA ALA A 19 13.70 -10.65 1.88
C ALA A 19 15.14 -10.17 2.13
N ILE A 20 15.54 -9.09 1.49
CA ILE A 20 16.86 -8.50 1.62
C ILE A 20 16.70 -7.06 2.12
N LEU A 21 17.38 -6.73 3.20
CA LEU A 21 17.63 -5.35 3.60
C LEU A 21 18.98 -4.91 3.05
N ALA A 22 18.99 -3.80 2.34
CA ALA A 22 20.22 -3.15 1.90
C ALA A 22 20.49 -1.95 2.82
N ARG A 23 21.49 -2.03 3.69
CA ARG A 23 21.92 -0.92 4.55
C ARG A 23 23.07 -0.17 3.89
N PRO A 24 22.98 1.18 3.76
CA PRO A 24 24.13 1.96 3.33
C PRO A 24 25.25 1.87 4.38
N ASN A 25 26.49 1.76 3.93
CA ASN A 25 27.67 1.80 4.77
C ASN A 25 28.49 3.09 4.54
N ASN A 26 29.50 3.30 5.37
CA ASN A 26 30.35 4.51 5.30
C ASN A 26 31.25 4.56 4.05
N GLU A 27 31.29 3.51 3.24
CA GLU A 27 32.08 3.41 2.01
C GLU A 27 31.28 3.78 0.75
N GLY A 28 30.02 4.20 0.92
CA GLY A 28 29.11 4.53 -0.20
C GLY A 28 28.57 3.30 -0.94
N THR A 29 28.67 2.12 -0.31
CA THR A 29 28.10 0.86 -0.78
C THR A 29 27.01 0.37 0.17
N PHE A 30 26.42 -0.80 -0.12
CA PHE A 30 25.37 -1.39 0.69
C PHE A 30 25.82 -2.72 1.26
N THR A 31 25.56 -2.94 2.54
CA THR A 31 25.60 -4.28 3.14
C THR A 31 24.23 -4.93 2.92
N LEU A 32 24.23 -6.14 2.40
CA LEU A 32 23.00 -6.91 2.16
C LEU A 32 22.81 -7.91 3.29
N GLU A 33 21.67 -7.82 3.94
CA GLU A 33 21.29 -8.72 5.03
C GLU A 33 20.08 -9.54 4.60
N LYS A 34 20.12 -10.85 4.81
CA LYS A 34 18.98 -11.73 4.59
C LYS A 34 18.10 -11.73 5.84
N TYR A 35 16.84 -11.40 5.66
CA TYR A 35 15.85 -11.46 6.73
C TYR A 35 14.99 -12.71 6.60
N SER A 36 15.41 -13.79 7.28
CA SER A 36 14.70 -15.08 7.25
C SER A 36 13.36 -15.09 8.01
N PHE A 37 13.07 -14.04 8.76
CA PHE A 37 11.82 -13.91 9.51
C PHE A 37 10.76 -13.07 8.81
N LEU A 38 11.13 -12.33 7.75
CA LEU A 38 10.14 -11.72 6.88
C LEU A 38 9.55 -12.79 5.97
N GLN A 39 8.23 -12.91 5.97
CA GLN A 39 7.56 -13.81 5.05
C GLN A 39 7.79 -13.31 3.62
N PRO A 40 8.44 -14.10 2.77
CA PRO A 40 8.62 -13.70 1.37
C PRO A 40 7.30 -13.75 0.64
N THR A 41 7.09 -12.78 -0.22
CA THR A 41 5.87 -12.60 -0.97
C THR A 41 6.18 -12.23 -2.41
N THR A 42 5.29 -12.64 -3.33
CA THR A 42 5.28 -12.19 -4.72
C THR A 42 4.19 -11.13 -4.89
N TYR A 43 4.28 -10.31 -5.94
CA TYR A 43 3.34 -9.20 -6.16
C TYR A 43 3.20 -8.31 -4.92
N THR A 44 4.34 -7.88 -4.39
CA THR A 44 4.46 -7.30 -3.07
C THR A 44 4.40 -5.79 -3.12
N ASN A 45 3.61 -5.21 -2.23
CA ASN A 45 3.73 -3.83 -1.80
C ASN A 45 4.16 -3.80 -0.34
N ALA A 46 4.98 -2.83 0.01
CA ALA A 46 5.49 -2.66 1.35
C ALA A 46 5.55 -1.18 1.69
N VAL A 47 5.18 -0.83 2.91
CA VAL A 47 5.28 0.53 3.42
C VAL A 47 5.89 0.51 4.81
N PHE A 48 6.77 1.49 5.06
CA PHE A 48 7.31 1.76 6.38
C PHE A 48 6.53 2.89 7.04
N PHE A 49 6.14 2.71 8.30
CA PHE A 49 5.47 3.71 9.13
C PHE A 49 5.64 3.34 10.60
N ASP A 50 5.53 4.30 11.49
CA ASP A 50 5.56 4.09 12.92
C ASP A 50 4.11 3.89 13.40
N PHE A 51 3.71 2.63 13.71
CA PHE A 51 2.32 2.37 14.10
C PHE A 51 2.08 2.55 15.60
N ASP A 52 3.10 2.47 16.45
CA ASP A 52 2.96 2.53 17.90
C ASP A 52 3.62 3.75 18.56
N ASN A 53 4.11 4.68 17.71
CA ASN A 53 4.75 5.92 18.12
C ASN A 53 6.01 5.71 19.01
N ASP A 54 6.78 4.66 18.71
CA ASP A 54 8.03 4.36 19.38
C ASP A 54 9.28 4.94 18.69
N GLU A 55 9.08 5.73 17.62
CA GLU A 55 10.10 6.37 16.77
C GLU A 55 10.88 5.37 15.87
N ASN A 56 10.52 4.09 15.86
CA ASN A 56 11.10 3.11 14.95
C ASN A 56 10.10 2.81 13.83
N LEU A 57 10.58 2.88 12.59
CA LEU A 57 9.70 2.56 11.45
C LEU A 57 9.42 1.05 11.40
N ASP A 58 8.16 0.71 11.48
CA ASP A 58 7.59 -0.60 11.32
C ASP A 58 7.33 -0.93 9.86
N LEU A 59 6.96 -2.16 9.55
CA LEU A 59 6.80 -2.62 8.19
C LEU A 59 5.46 -3.32 7.99
N LEU A 60 4.64 -2.80 7.07
CA LEU A 60 3.47 -3.50 6.56
C LEU A 60 3.79 -4.06 5.17
N ILE A 61 3.59 -5.36 4.99
CA ILE A 61 3.75 -6.04 3.71
C ILE A 61 2.39 -6.55 3.26
N MET A 62 2.03 -6.27 2.03
CA MET A 62 0.90 -6.87 1.34
C MET A 62 1.40 -7.57 0.09
N GLY A 63 1.05 -8.84 -0.09
CA GLY A 63 1.48 -9.60 -1.26
C GLY A 63 0.93 -11.02 -1.24
N GLN A 64 1.23 -11.77 -2.28
CA GLN A 64 0.89 -13.17 -2.36
C GLN A 64 2.02 -13.99 -1.73
N GLY A 65 1.74 -14.66 -0.62
CA GLY A 65 2.74 -15.49 0.07
C GLY A 65 3.17 -16.70 -0.74
N GLY A 66 4.44 -17.03 -0.58
CA GLY A 66 5.25 -18.17 -0.96
C GLY A 66 4.68 -19.38 -1.70
N ASP A 67 5.45 -20.47 -1.72
CA ASP A 67 5.20 -21.69 -2.48
C ASP A 67 3.72 -22.15 -2.44
N TRP A 68 3.10 -22.26 -3.62
CA TRP A 68 1.75 -22.78 -3.86
C TRP A 68 1.50 -24.17 -3.26
N ASN A 69 2.57 -24.86 -2.81
CA ASN A 69 2.54 -26.20 -2.23
C ASN A 69 2.65 -26.22 -0.70
N ILE A 70 2.83 -25.07 -0.04
CA ILE A 70 2.87 -25.04 1.42
C ILE A 70 1.44 -24.87 1.93
N SER A 71 0.89 -25.95 2.47
CA SER A 71 -0.31 -25.93 3.31
C SER A 71 0.04 -25.25 4.63
N GLY A 72 0.01 -23.91 4.66
CA GLY A 72 0.31 -23.09 5.82
C GLY A 72 -0.59 -21.86 5.86
N ASP A 73 -0.51 -21.14 6.94
CA ASP A 73 -1.28 -19.94 7.20
C ASP A 73 -0.70 -18.75 6.37
N ILE A 74 -0.94 -18.80 5.05
CA ILE A 74 -0.47 -17.76 4.13
C ILE A 74 -1.18 -16.45 4.49
N LYS A 75 -0.40 -15.47 4.93
CA LYS A 75 -0.91 -14.12 5.19
C LYS A 75 -0.61 -13.23 4.00
N PHE A 76 -1.64 -12.58 3.49
CA PHE A 76 -1.50 -11.61 2.39
C PHE A 76 -1.19 -10.21 2.88
N VAL A 77 -1.57 -9.89 4.12
CA VAL A 77 -1.26 -8.63 4.79
C VAL A 77 -0.62 -8.95 6.13
N THR A 78 0.61 -8.51 6.32
CA THR A 78 1.39 -8.81 7.53
C THR A 78 2.06 -7.55 8.05
N LEU A 79 1.82 -7.25 9.33
CA LEU A 79 2.49 -6.18 10.07
C LEU A 79 3.68 -6.75 10.83
N TYR A 80 4.78 -6.05 10.78
CA TYR A 80 6.00 -6.34 11.54
C TYR A 80 6.40 -5.12 12.34
N ARG A 81 6.61 -5.30 13.65
CA ARG A 81 7.18 -4.31 14.54
C ARG A 81 8.69 -4.31 14.42
N ASN A 82 9.28 -3.14 14.33
CA ASN A 82 10.71 -2.92 14.47
C ASN A 82 11.06 -2.79 15.96
N LEU A 83 11.91 -3.65 16.47
CA LEU A 83 12.28 -3.68 17.90
C LEU A 83 13.33 -2.64 18.28
N GLY A 84 13.69 -1.76 17.35
CA GLY A 84 14.60 -0.65 17.59
C GLY A 84 16.08 -1.06 17.76
N PRO A 85 16.92 -0.08 18.14
CA PRO A 85 18.37 -0.24 18.15
C PRO A 85 18.88 -1.25 19.17
N ASP A 86 18.20 -1.45 20.29
CA ASP A 86 18.60 -2.40 21.34
C ASP A 86 18.49 -3.87 20.86
N GLU A 87 17.69 -4.13 19.84
CA GLU A 87 17.52 -5.43 19.20
C GLU A 87 18.04 -5.43 17.75
N ASP A 88 19.01 -4.56 17.45
CA ASP A 88 19.63 -4.44 16.11
C ASP A 88 18.60 -4.21 14.98
N PHE A 89 17.54 -3.45 15.29
CA PHE A 89 16.41 -3.19 14.36
C PHE A 89 15.77 -4.46 13.78
N ARG A 90 15.72 -5.52 14.58
CA ARG A 90 15.06 -6.76 14.21
C ARG A 90 13.54 -6.53 14.10
N PHE A 91 12.94 -7.11 13.08
CA PHE A 91 11.49 -7.10 12.90
C PHE A 91 10.84 -8.32 13.54
N GLU A 92 9.74 -8.12 14.25
CA GLU A 92 8.91 -9.16 14.82
C GLU A 92 7.49 -9.07 14.26
N ARG A 93 6.95 -10.22 13.83
CA ARG A 93 5.59 -10.25 13.31
C ARG A 93 4.58 -9.93 14.39
N VAL A 94 3.67 -8.99 14.11
CA VAL A 94 2.51 -8.69 14.95
C VAL A 94 1.41 -9.71 14.66
N PRO A 95 1.04 -10.56 15.63
CA PRO A 95 -0.04 -11.53 15.42
C PRO A 95 -1.39 -10.81 15.43
N ASP A 96 -2.30 -11.27 14.58
CA ASP A 96 -3.71 -10.83 14.56
C ASP A 96 -3.91 -9.30 14.51
N ALA A 97 -3.12 -8.63 13.67
CA ALA A 97 -3.18 -7.18 13.50
C ALA A 97 -4.53 -6.65 12.97
N GLY A 98 -5.49 -7.52 12.68
CA GLY A 98 -6.86 -7.13 12.30
C GLY A 98 -7.09 -6.93 10.81
N PHE A 99 -6.06 -6.99 9.98
CA PHE A 99 -6.21 -6.88 8.53
C PHE A 99 -6.93 -8.07 7.94
N LEU A 100 -7.89 -7.83 7.06
CA LEU A 100 -8.47 -8.88 6.24
C LEU A 100 -7.40 -9.47 5.32
N GLN A 101 -7.32 -10.79 5.28
CA GLN A 101 -6.31 -11.48 4.50
C GLN A 101 -6.76 -11.59 3.04
N ARG A 102 -6.71 -10.46 2.35
CA ARG A 102 -7.00 -10.33 0.93
C ARG A 102 -5.73 -10.02 0.16
N ARG A 103 -5.59 -10.61 -1.02
CA ARG A 103 -4.48 -10.32 -1.93
C ARG A 103 -4.88 -9.27 -2.95
N ASP A 104 -3.92 -8.51 -3.43
CA ASP A 104 -4.02 -7.85 -4.73
C ASP A 104 -3.19 -8.62 -5.75
N GLU A 105 -3.75 -8.83 -6.94
CA GLU A 105 -3.03 -9.43 -8.07
C GLU A 105 -2.33 -8.35 -8.92
N GLY A 106 -2.40 -7.09 -8.49
CA GLY A 106 -1.80 -5.94 -9.14
C GLY A 106 -0.38 -5.66 -8.68
N PHE A 107 0.38 -4.98 -9.54
CA PHE A 107 1.75 -4.52 -9.29
C PHE A 107 1.81 -3.05 -8.89
N TYR A 108 0.71 -2.51 -8.34
CA TYR A 108 0.49 -1.09 -8.18
C TYR A 108 0.62 -0.70 -6.71
N ASN A 109 0.32 0.51 -6.35
CA ASN A 109 0.48 0.99 -4.97
C ASN A 109 -0.84 0.92 -4.19
N PRO A 110 -1.22 -0.26 -3.66
CA PRO A 110 -2.51 -0.48 -3.02
C PRO A 110 -2.53 -0.12 -1.53
N ILE A 111 -1.50 0.55 -1.01
CA ILE A 111 -1.40 0.89 0.41
C ILE A 111 -1.07 2.37 0.56
N SER A 112 -1.82 3.06 1.42
CA SER A 112 -1.49 4.39 1.91
C SER A 112 -1.58 4.43 3.43
N THR A 113 -0.77 5.29 4.06
CA THR A 113 -0.73 5.45 5.52
C THR A 113 -0.82 6.92 5.91
N GLY A 114 -1.49 7.22 7.02
CA GLY A 114 -1.63 8.57 7.54
C GLY A 114 -2.56 8.61 8.75
N ASP A 115 -2.47 9.64 9.59
CA ASP A 115 -3.37 9.84 10.72
C ASP A 115 -4.71 10.40 10.22
N PHE A 116 -5.60 9.48 9.84
CA PHE A 116 -6.86 9.83 9.17
C PHE A 116 -7.91 10.42 10.11
N ASN A 117 -7.90 10.00 11.37
CA ASN A 117 -8.90 10.39 12.38
C ASN A 117 -8.37 11.42 13.39
N HIS A 118 -7.15 11.92 13.21
CA HIS A 118 -6.46 12.87 14.07
C HIS A 118 -6.33 12.41 15.53
N ASP A 119 -6.12 11.11 15.74
CA ASP A 119 -5.87 10.57 17.09
C ASP A 119 -4.39 10.44 17.46
N GLY A 120 -3.50 10.81 16.52
CA GLY A 120 -2.06 10.79 16.68
C GLY A 120 -1.41 9.46 16.30
N TYR A 121 -2.17 8.49 15.78
CA TYR A 121 -1.67 7.21 15.31
C TYR A 121 -1.90 7.05 13.81
N THR A 122 -0.96 6.42 13.16
CA THR A 122 -1.02 6.21 11.70
C THR A 122 -2.01 5.11 11.33
N ASP A 123 -3.00 5.44 10.53
CA ASP A 123 -4.02 4.56 9.96
C ASP A 123 -3.58 4.01 8.60
N VAL A 124 -4.32 3.03 8.08
CA VAL A 124 -3.98 2.32 6.85
C VAL A 124 -5.17 2.23 5.91
N LEU A 125 -4.94 2.58 4.63
CA LEU A 125 -5.88 2.40 3.53
C LEU A 125 -5.33 1.36 2.56
N ILE A 126 -6.15 0.37 2.19
CA ILE A 126 -5.73 -0.76 1.34
C ILE A 126 -6.72 -0.96 0.20
N MET A 127 -6.21 -1.11 -1.01
CA MET A 127 -6.96 -1.62 -2.16
C MET A 127 -6.64 -3.11 -2.37
N SER A 128 -7.66 -3.93 -2.64
CA SER A 128 -7.48 -5.36 -2.89
C SER A 128 -8.53 -5.93 -3.83
N ASN A 129 -8.28 -7.12 -4.41
CA ASN A 129 -9.17 -7.72 -5.40
C ASN A 129 -9.59 -9.17 -5.12
N GLN A 130 -9.27 -9.72 -3.96
CA GLN A 130 -9.65 -11.08 -3.64
C GLN A 130 -11.13 -11.18 -3.23
N ASN A 131 -11.89 -12.05 -3.92
CA ASN A 131 -13.34 -12.23 -3.74
C ASN A 131 -14.16 -10.95 -4.04
N GLY A 132 -13.70 -10.15 -4.98
CA GLY A 132 -14.25 -8.86 -5.37
C GLY A 132 -13.25 -7.74 -5.17
N ARG A 133 -13.63 -6.53 -5.61
CA ARG A 133 -12.83 -5.33 -5.43
C ARG A 133 -13.13 -4.70 -4.09
N HIS A 134 -12.11 -4.22 -3.42
CA HIS A 134 -12.24 -3.64 -2.08
C HIS A 134 -11.31 -2.44 -1.91
N ILE A 135 -11.81 -1.44 -1.22
CA ILE A 135 -11.02 -0.37 -0.62
C ILE A 135 -11.38 -0.40 0.86
N ASP A 136 -10.41 -0.75 1.68
CA ASP A 136 -10.58 -0.96 3.11
C ASP A 136 -9.77 0.08 3.90
N LEU A 137 -10.44 0.88 4.71
CA LEU A 137 -9.83 1.77 5.70
C LEU A 137 -9.73 1.05 7.04
N TYR A 138 -8.57 1.10 7.65
CA TYR A 138 -8.28 0.52 8.95
C TYR A 138 -7.77 1.60 9.90
N LEU A 139 -8.49 1.85 10.98
CA LEU A 139 -8.03 2.74 12.04
C LEU A 139 -7.11 1.99 13.01
N ASN A 140 -6.02 2.62 13.38
CA ASN A 140 -5.07 2.12 14.35
C ASN A 140 -5.69 2.14 15.76
N ASP A 141 -5.66 1.03 16.48
CA ASP A 141 -6.13 0.98 17.87
C ASP A 141 -5.01 1.47 18.83
N LYS A 142 -4.64 2.74 18.67
CA LYS A 142 -3.70 3.47 19.55
C LYS A 142 -2.38 2.75 19.80
N GLY A 143 -1.76 2.26 18.72
CA GLY A 143 -0.43 1.64 18.78
C GLY A 143 -0.41 0.24 19.39
N THR A 144 -1.55 -0.38 19.64
CA THR A 144 -1.61 -1.75 20.20
C THR A 144 -1.13 -2.84 19.25
N GLY A 145 -0.90 -2.48 17.97
CA GLY A 145 -0.63 -3.42 16.89
C GLY A 145 -1.89 -4.00 16.27
N ARG A 146 -3.06 -3.53 16.67
CA ARG A 146 -4.35 -3.90 16.11
C ARG A 146 -4.93 -2.76 15.27
N PHE A 147 -5.53 -3.12 14.15
CA PHE A 147 -6.21 -2.22 13.24
C PHE A 147 -7.68 -2.60 13.10
N ILE A 148 -8.56 -1.61 13.13
CA ILE A 148 -10.02 -1.79 13.15
C ILE A 148 -10.56 -1.33 11.81
N ARG A 149 -11.05 -2.28 11.01
CA ARG A 149 -11.66 -1.99 9.72
C ARG A 149 -12.91 -1.13 9.88
N GLN A 150 -13.01 -0.09 9.08
CA GLN A 150 -14.19 0.75 8.98
C GLN A 150 -15.14 0.23 7.88
N GLU A 151 -16.44 0.25 8.15
CA GLU A 151 -17.47 -0.05 7.17
C GLU A 151 -17.72 1.21 6.32
N ILE A 152 -17.20 1.22 5.10
CA ILE A 152 -17.31 2.34 4.16
C ILE A 152 -17.89 1.83 2.86
N ASP A 153 -18.89 2.54 2.32
CA ASP A 153 -19.51 2.22 1.03
C ASP A 153 -18.86 3.02 -0.10
N PHE A 154 -17.64 2.64 -0.45
CA PHE A 154 -16.96 3.19 -1.61
C PHE A 154 -17.30 2.41 -2.89
N GLU A 155 -17.26 3.08 -4.03
CA GLU A 155 -17.19 2.37 -5.29
C GLU A 155 -15.91 1.56 -5.35
N ALA A 156 -16.02 0.24 -5.37
CA ALA A 156 -14.86 -0.63 -5.31
C ALA A 156 -14.04 -0.58 -6.62
N ALA A 157 -12.73 -0.49 -6.48
CA ALA A 157 -11.77 -0.54 -7.58
C ALA A 157 -10.62 -1.52 -7.28
N THR A 158 -9.81 -1.82 -8.29
CA THR A 158 -8.61 -2.66 -8.21
C THR A 158 -7.61 -2.31 -9.30
N ASN A 159 -6.41 -2.87 -9.23
CA ASN A 159 -5.34 -2.67 -10.23
C ASN A 159 -5.00 -1.20 -10.43
N GLY A 160 -4.84 -0.48 -9.35
CA GLY A 160 -4.54 0.93 -9.35
C GLY A 160 -3.84 1.38 -8.06
N SER A 161 -4.14 2.55 -7.60
CA SER A 161 -3.57 3.16 -6.40
C SER A 161 -4.62 3.74 -5.48
N VAL A 162 -4.28 3.83 -4.20
CA VAL A 162 -5.04 4.57 -3.19
C VAL A 162 -4.11 5.53 -2.47
N MET A 163 -4.62 6.68 -2.08
CA MET A 163 -3.84 7.68 -1.35
C MET A 163 -4.68 8.44 -0.34
N PHE A 164 -4.05 8.78 0.77
CA PHE A 164 -4.48 9.86 1.65
C PHE A 164 -3.90 11.19 1.17
N GLY A 165 -4.67 12.24 1.27
CA GLY A 165 -4.24 13.62 1.03
C GLY A 165 -5.29 14.60 1.52
N ASP A 166 -4.89 15.76 1.98
CA ASP A 166 -5.81 16.87 2.30
C ASP A 166 -6.16 17.59 0.99
N LEU A 167 -7.24 17.15 0.34
CA LEU A 167 -7.63 17.61 -1.01
C LEU A 167 -8.38 18.95 -0.97
N ASN A 168 -8.89 19.34 0.18
CA ASN A 168 -9.69 20.56 0.36
C ASN A 168 -9.04 21.59 1.29
N ASN A 169 -7.82 21.31 1.80
CA ASN A 169 -7.06 22.13 2.72
C ASN A 169 -7.79 22.43 4.05
N ASP A 170 -8.56 21.47 4.56
CA ASP A 170 -9.23 21.60 5.85
C ASP A 170 -8.42 20.99 7.02
N GLY A 171 -7.25 20.43 6.72
CA GLY A 171 -6.32 19.80 7.65
C GLY A 171 -6.63 18.33 7.93
N TRP A 172 -7.67 17.75 7.34
CA TRP A 172 -8.01 16.34 7.46
C TRP A 172 -7.64 15.56 6.21
N LEU A 173 -7.22 14.33 6.40
CA LEU A 173 -6.92 13.46 5.27
C LEU A 173 -8.20 13.01 4.58
N ASP A 174 -8.23 13.22 3.28
CA ASP A 174 -9.22 12.71 2.34
C ASP A 174 -8.69 11.46 1.65
N ILE A 175 -9.50 10.85 0.80
CA ILE A 175 -9.14 9.65 0.06
C ILE A 175 -9.24 9.90 -1.44
N GLU A 176 -8.15 9.63 -2.16
CA GLU A 176 -8.12 9.49 -3.61
C GLU A 176 -7.81 8.05 -3.97
N TYR A 177 -8.47 7.53 -4.99
CA TYR A 177 -8.06 6.30 -5.63
C TYR A 177 -8.33 6.29 -7.13
N SER A 178 -7.50 5.53 -7.82
CA SER A 178 -7.63 5.26 -9.25
C SER A 178 -7.51 3.75 -9.49
N GLY A 179 -8.25 3.21 -10.47
CA GLY A 179 -8.21 1.78 -10.75
C GLY A 179 -9.27 1.30 -11.71
N TYR A 180 -9.40 -0.01 -11.85
CA TYR A 180 -10.45 -0.66 -12.61
C TYR A 180 -11.71 -0.86 -11.75
N SER A 181 -12.84 -0.37 -12.23
CA SER A 181 -14.17 -0.51 -11.62
C SER A 181 -15.12 -1.32 -12.49
N ASP A 182 -16.07 -2.04 -11.87
CA ASP A 182 -17.13 -2.73 -12.60
C ASP A 182 -18.16 -1.77 -13.20
N LYS A 183 -18.28 -0.57 -12.65
CA LYS A 183 -19.28 0.41 -13.09
C LYS A 183 -18.83 1.21 -14.29
N THR A 184 -17.56 1.61 -14.31
CA THR A 184 -17.05 2.63 -15.24
C THR A 184 -15.82 2.17 -16.03
N SER A 185 -15.40 0.91 -15.93
CA SER A 185 -14.15 0.35 -16.47
C SER A 185 -12.90 0.98 -15.88
N THR A 186 -12.83 2.30 -15.81
CA THR A 186 -11.80 3.07 -15.13
C THR A 186 -12.46 3.98 -14.11
N ALA A 187 -11.92 4.02 -12.90
CA ALA A 187 -12.35 4.91 -11.84
C ALA A 187 -11.20 5.80 -11.41
N LEU A 188 -11.48 7.06 -11.20
CA LEU A 188 -10.73 7.95 -10.35
C LEU A 188 -11.75 8.62 -9.46
N LYS A 189 -11.58 8.50 -8.16
CA LYS A 189 -12.53 8.96 -7.16
C LYS A 189 -11.84 9.78 -6.09
N THR A 190 -12.53 10.81 -5.64
CA THR A 190 -12.14 11.64 -4.51
C THR A 190 -13.25 11.66 -3.47
N TYR A 191 -12.93 11.25 -2.26
CA TYR A 191 -13.85 11.22 -1.13
C TYR A 191 -13.35 12.13 -0.03
N ILE A 192 -14.10 13.19 0.23
CA ILE A 192 -13.76 14.17 1.26
C ILE A 192 -14.26 13.69 2.62
N ASN A 193 -13.36 13.65 3.58
CA ASN A 193 -13.62 13.31 4.96
C ASN A 193 -14.52 14.37 5.63
N GLN A 194 -15.67 13.97 6.12
CA GLN A 194 -16.60 14.88 6.80
C GLN A 194 -16.34 14.98 8.30
N GLN A 195 -15.20 14.45 8.80
CA GLN A 195 -14.75 14.52 10.20
C GLN A 195 -15.70 13.84 11.20
N ASN A 196 -16.66 13.08 10.71
CA ASN A 196 -17.68 12.41 11.52
C ASN A 196 -17.84 10.92 11.17
N GLY A 197 -16.87 10.35 10.43
CA GLY A 197 -16.87 8.98 9.92
C GLY A 197 -17.64 8.81 8.61
N SER A 198 -18.18 9.87 8.03
CA SER A 198 -18.79 9.86 6.69
C SER A 198 -17.91 10.55 5.65
N PHE A 199 -18.22 10.31 4.38
CA PHE A 199 -17.51 10.84 3.24
C PHE A 199 -18.46 11.52 2.26
N ALA A 200 -18.00 12.59 1.61
CA ALA A 200 -18.66 13.18 0.46
C ALA A 200 -17.91 12.78 -0.81
N ASP A 201 -18.59 12.15 -1.77
CA ASP A 201 -18.03 11.95 -3.12
C ASP A 201 -18.05 13.31 -3.85
N LEU A 202 -16.89 13.91 -3.99
CA LEU A 202 -16.68 15.16 -4.73
C LEU A 202 -15.91 14.93 -6.02
N THR A 203 -15.94 13.72 -6.55
CA THR A 203 -15.31 13.38 -7.82
C THR A 203 -15.89 14.23 -8.95
N PRO A 204 -15.11 15.09 -9.61
CA PRO A 204 -15.57 15.81 -10.78
C PRO A 204 -15.94 14.88 -11.93
N ASP A 205 -17.03 15.17 -12.65
CA ASP A 205 -17.53 14.34 -13.76
C ASP A 205 -16.54 14.17 -14.92
N ASN A 206 -15.57 15.06 -15.03
CA ASN A 206 -14.55 15.04 -16.08
C ASN A 206 -13.27 14.30 -15.69
N LEU A 207 -13.16 13.76 -14.49
CA LEU A 207 -12.02 12.94 -14.10
C LEU A 207 -12.08 11.58 -14.80
N THR A 208 -10.98 11.23 -15.44
CA THR A 208 -10.81 9.92 -16.06
C THR A 208 -9.80 9.11 -15.27
N GLY A 209 -10.24 8.00 -14.72
CA GLY A 209 -9.38 7.08 -14.01
C GLY A 209 -8.44 6.31 -14.94
N ALA A 210 -7.40 5.77 -14.37
CA ALA A 210 -6.51 4.84 -15.02
C ALA A 210 -6.38 3.56 -14.20
N PHE A 211 -6.28 2.42 -14.86
CA PHE A 211 -5.96 1.14 -14.22
C PHE A 211 -4.61 0.62 -14.71
N GLN A 212 -4.04 -0.34 -14.02
CA GLN A 212 -2.67 -0.81 -14.27
C GLN A 212 -1.68 0.37 -14.31
N GLY A 213 -1.82 1.25 -13.34
CA GLY A 213 -1.03 2.45 -13.22
C GLY A 213 -1.00 2.97 -11.78
N GLN A 214 -0.60 4.20 -11.63
CA GLN A 214 -0.49 4.88 -10.34
C GLN A 214 -1.03 6.30 -10.43
N SER A 215 -1.61 6.76 -9.33
CA SER A 215 -1.82 8.19 -9.11
C SER A 215 -0.80 8.72 -8.10
N THR A 216 -0.62 10.02 -8.09
CA THR A 216 0.13 10.74 -7.06
C THR A 216 -0.47 12.11 -6.85
N LEU A 217 -0.31 12.63 -5.63
CA LEU A 217 -0.77 13.94 -5.21
C LEU A 217 0.43 14.87 -5.02
N ALA A 218 0.37 16.06 -5.55
CA ALA A 218 1.35 17.10 -5.34
C ALA A 218 0.77 18.47 -5.69
N ASP A 219 1.17 19.52 -5.00
CA ASP A 219 0.93 20.89 -5.45
C ASP A 219 1.94 21.22 -6.56
N ILE A 220 1.52 21.08 -7.82
CA ILE A 220 2.41 21.24 -8.99
C ILE A 220 2.50 22.70 -9.41
N ASN A 221 1.44 23.44 -9.22
CA ASN A 221 1.31 24.84 -9.67
C ASN A 221 1.69 25.85 -8.57
N GLY A 222 1.86 25.42 -7.31
CA GLY A 222 2.23 26.23 -6.17
C GLY A 222 1.08 27.08 -5.61
N ASP A 223 -0.17 26.65 -5.80
CA ASP A 223 -1.35 27.37 -5.32
C ASP A 223 -1.78 26.94 -3.90
N GLY A 224 -1.13 25.92 -3.35
CA GLY A 224 -1.38 25.39 -2.01
C GLY A 224 -2.45 24.31 -1.96
N THR A 225 -2.99 23.87 -3.08
CA THR A 225 -3.90 22.73 -3.18
C THR A 225 -3.19 21.52 -3.80
N LEU A 226 -3.67 20.30 -3.51
CA LEU A 226 -3.10 19.09 -4.09
C LEU A 226 -3.73 18.82 -5.45
N ASP A 227 -2.86 18.75 -6.46
CA ASP A 227 -3.21 18.30 -7.81
C ASP A 227 -3.10 16.77 -7.91
N ILE A 228 -3.83 16.16 -8.83
CA ILE A 228 -3.80 14.72 -9.07
C ILE A 228 -3.11 14.43 -10.40
N ILE A 229 -2.07 13.61 -10.36
CA ILE A 229 -1.48 13.00 -11.55
C ILE A 229 -1.85 11.53 -11.55
N SER A 230 -2.52 11.07 -12.59
CA SER A 230 -2.85 9.65 -12.76
C SER A 230 -2.24 9.14 -14.06
N THR A 231 -1.58 8.00 -14.02
CA THR A 231 -0.97 7.36 -15.19
C THR A 231 -1.40 5.91 -15.26
N GLY A 232 -1.58 5.37 -16.45
CA GLY A 232 -1.95 3.97 -16.65
C GLY A 232 -2.75 3.76 -17.92
N ASN A 233 -3.54 2.70 -17.95
CA ASN A 233 -4.44 2.39 -19.03
C ASN A 233 -5.82 2.98 -18.77
N GLY A 234 -6.34 3.72 -19.75
CA GLY A 234 -7.72 4.15 -19.75
C GLY A 234 -8.65 3.15 -20.46
N ASP A 235 -9.87 3.59 -20.71
CA ASP A 235 -10.82 2.83 -21.52
C ASP A 235 -10.21 2.46 -22.88
N ASN A 236 -10.49 1.25 -23.34
CA ASN A 236 -9.93 0.70 -24.59
C ASN A 236 -8.40 0.52 -24.58
N TRP A 237 -7.75 0.40 -23.41
CA TRP A 237 -6.31 0.21 -23.24
C TRP A 237 -5.45 1.36 -23.79
N ALA A 238 -6.02 2.54 -23.93
CA ALA A 238 -5.26 3.72 -24.29
C ALA A 238 -4.40 4.15 -23.09
N CYS A 239 -3.09 4.40 -23.29
CA CYS A 239 -2.24 4.96 -22.25
C CYS A 239 -2.70 6.38 -21.92
N LEU A 240 -2.93 6.65 -20.66
CA LEU A 240 -3.34 7.96 -20.15
C LEU A 240 -2.28 8.51 -19.19
N ALA A 241 -2.12 9.81 -19.20
CA ALA A 241 -1.34 10.54 -18.20
C ALA A 241 -2.00 11.93 -17.96
N PRO A 242 -3.25 11.96 -17.48
CA PRO A 242 -3.90 13.24 -17.17
C PRO A 242 -3.32 13.86 -15.90
N ILE A 243 -3.34 15.18 -15.87
CA ILE A 243 -3.05 16.01 -14.70
C ILE A 243 -4.31 16.81 -14.41
N TYR A 244 -4.74 16.81 -13.17
CA TYR A 244 -5.91 17.55 -12.71
C TYR A 244 -5.47 18.56 -11.65
N TYR A 245 -5.80 19.83 -11.90
CA TYR A 245 -5.51 20.96 -11.03
C TYR A 245 -6.74 21.37 -10.24
#